data_0069928df868dabd29dbba9f3698f6e2
#
_entry.id   0069928df868dabd29dbba9f3698f6e2
#
_cell.length_a   1.000
_cell.length_b   1.000
_cell.length_c   1.000
_cell.angle_alpha   90.00
_cell.angle_beta   90.00
_cell.angle_gamma   90.00
#
_symmetry.space_group_name_H-M   'P 1'
#
loop_
_entity.id
_entity.type
_entity.pdbx_description
1 polymer ?
#
loop_
_entity_poly.entity_id
_entity_poly.type
_entity_poly.pdbx_seq_one_letter_code
_entity_poly.pdbx_strand_id
1 'polypeptide(L)'
;MNIVYVAHPYRGDEAGNRERVAEILRGLNKDFPEVLFLSPIHAFGWLGDDHDRALALCRRLLAMADEIWLFGDWRHSEGCLMERDE
;
A
#
# COMPACT_ATOMS: atom_id res chain seq x y z
N MET A 1 6.17 -16.84 7.85
CA MET A 1 5.01 -16.15 7.20
C MET A 1 5.54 -15.08 6.26
N ASN A 2 5.04 -15.08 5.04
CA ASN A 2 5.41 -14.04 4.08
C ASN A 2 4.63 -12.76 4.35
N ILE A 3 5.32 -11.64 4.29
CA ILE A 3 4.73 -10.32 4.46
C ILE A 3 4.84 -9.58 3.13
N VAL A 4 3.70 -9.20 2.56
CA VAL A 4 3.63 -8.50 1.27
C VAL A 4 3.10 -7.09 1.49
N TYR A 5 3.85 -6.10 1.04
CA TYR A 5 3.45 -4.71 1.04
C TYR A 5 2.67 -4.42 -0.24
N VAL A 6 1.43 -3.98 -0.09
CA VAL A 6 0.54 -3.71 -1.23
C VAL A 6 0.58 -2.23 -1.56
N ALA A 7 1.27 -1.88 -2.64
CA ALA A 7 1.40 -0.51 -3.10
C ALA A 7 0.32 -0.18 -4.14
N HIS A 8 -0.32 0.97 -3.99
CA HIS A 8 -1.39 1.43 -4.88
C HIS A 8 -1.46 2.96 -4.80
N PRO A 9 -1.75 3.66 -5.93
CA PRO A 9 -1.96 5.11 -5.87
C PRO A 9 -3.08 5.48 -4.90
N TYR A 10 -2.91 6.61 -4.21
CA TYR A 10 -3.90 7.10 -3.25
C TYR A 10 -4.45 8.47 -3.62
N ARG A 11 -3.57 9.40 -3.98
CA ARG A 11 -3.96 10.78 -4.31
C ARG A 11 -4.82 10.86 -5.56
N GLY A 12 -5.67 11.88 -5.61
CA GLY A 12 -6.54 12.15 -6.74
C GLY A 12 -7.96 11.62 -6.55
N ASP A 13 -8.09 10.45 -5.95
CA ASP A 13 -9.38 9.83 -5.61
C ASP A 13 -9.18 8.94 -4.38
N GLU A 14 -8.93 9.57 -3.23
CA GLU A 14 -8.55 8.88 -2.00
C GLU A 14 -9.58 7.83 -1.59
N ALA A 15 -10.86 8.22 -1.58
CA ALA A 15 -11.93 7.30 -1.17
C ALA A 15 -12.07 6.14 -2.15
N GLY A 16 -12.02 6.41 -3.46
CA GLY A 16 -12.11 5.39 -4.49
C GLY A 16 -10.90 4.47 -4.48
N ASN A 17 -9.71 5.02 -4.30
CA ASN A 17 -8.49 4.23 -4.24
C ASN A 17 -8.47 3.33 -3.01
N ARG A 18 -8.94 3.84 -1.86
CA ARG A 18 -9.06 3.03 -0.64
C ARG A 18 -10.00 1.85 -0.86
N GLU A 19 -11.12 2.06 -1.51
CA GLU A 19 -12.08 0.98 -1.77
C GLU A 19 -11.51 -0.04 -2.76
N ARG A 20 -10.81 0.41 -3.79
CA ARG A 20 -10.17 -0.49 -4.75
C ARG A 20 -9.13 -1.38 -4.06
N VAL A 21 -8.32 -0.80 -3.17
CA VAL A 21 -7.34 -1.58 -2.40
C VAL A 21 -8.03 -2.56 -1.47
N ALA A 22 -9.12 -2.16 -0.82
CA ALA A 22 -9.89 -3.07 0.04
C ALA A 22 -10.39 -4.28 -0.74
N GLU A 23 -10.86 -4.10 -1.96
CA GLU A 23 -11.29 -5.19 -2.83
C GLU A 23 -10.12 -6.10 -3.22
N ILE A 24 -8.98 -5.50 -3.58
CA ILE A 24 -7.76 -6.25 -3.89
C ILE A 24 -7.35 -7.10 -2.69
N LEU A 25 -7.33 -6.51 -1.49
CA LEU A 25 -6.94 -7.22 -0.27
C LEU A 25 -7.88 -8.39 0.03
N ARG A 26 -9.18 -8.21 -0.15
CA ARG A 26 -10.14 -9.29 0.07
C ARG A 26 -9.89 -10.47 -0.88
N GLY A 27 -9.61 -10.17 -2.15
CA GLY A 27 -9.26 -11.20 -3.14
C GLY A 27 -7.95 -11.90 -2.82
N LEU A 28 -6.91 -11.13 -2.46
CA LEU A 28 -5.61 -11.68 -2.11
C LEU A 28 -5.68 -12.55 -0.87
N ASN A 29 -6.43 -12.12 0.13
CA ASN A 29 -6.60 -12.91 1.36
C ASN A 29 -7.28 -14.25 1.09
N LYS A 30 -8.20 -14.27 0.14
CA LYS A 30 -8.88 -15.51 -0.25
C LYS A 30 -7.94 -16.46 -0.98
N ASP A 31 -7.11 -15.93 -1.89
CA ASP A 31 -6.21 -16.73 -2.73
C ASP A 31 -4.92 -17.12 -2.01
N PHE A 32 -4.46 -16.29 -1.07
CA PHE A 32 -3.21 -16.49 -0.33
C PHE A 32 -3.43 -16.34 1.17
N PRO A 33 -4.18 -17.28 1.80
CA PRO A 33 -4.58 -17.12 3.21
C PRO A 33 -3.42 -17.17 4.20
N GLU A 34 -2.25 -17.64 3.79
CA GLU A 34 -1.07 -17.73 4.65
C GLU A 34 -0.17 -16.50 4.58
N VAL A 35 -0.48 -15.54 3.71
CA VAL A 35 0.31 -14.34 3.50
C VAL A 35 -0.28 -13.18 4.30
N LEU A 36 0.58 -12.41 4.95
CA LEU A 36 0.17 -11.17 5.61
C LEU A 36 0.31 -10.01 4.62
N PHE A 37 -0.79 -9.41 4.25
CA PHE A 37 -0.81 -8.25 3.35
C PHE A 37 -0.89 -6.96 4.15
N LEU A 38 0.04 -6.03 3.87
CA LEU A 38 0.08 -4.72 4.51
C LEU A 38 -0.30 -3.65 3.50
N SER A 39 -1.32 -2.86 3.81
CA SER A 39 -1.76 -1.75 2.98
C SER A 39 -1.45 -0.43 3.69
N PRO A 40 -0.51 0.39 3.20
CA PRO A 40 -0.20 1.67 3.83
C PRO A 40 -1.37 2.63 3.77
N ILE A 41 -2.20 2.56 2.74
CA ILE A 41 -3.40 3.39 2.62
C ILE A 41 -4.33 3.14 3.81
N HIS A 42 -4.54 1.88 4.18
CA HIS A 42 -5.39 1.52 5.32
C HIS A 42 -4.69 1.72 6.66
N ALA A 43 -3.37 1.49 6.70
CA ALA A 43 -2.61 1.63 7.93
C ALA A 43 -2.45 3.09 8.35
N PHE A 44 -2.27 4.02 7.40
CA PHE A 44 -1.90 5.41 7.67
C PHE A 44 -2.87 6.45 7.11
N GLY A 45 -4.01 6.04 6.59
CA GLY A 45 -5.00 6.97 6.03
C GLY A 45 -5.51 7.98 7.04
N TRP A 46 -5.43 7.67 8.33
CA TRP A 46 -5.84 8.56 9.41
C TRP A 46 -4.95 9.79 9.57
N LEU A 47 -3.77 9.82 8.94
CA LEU A 47 -2.88 10.98 8.97
C LEU A 47 -3.39 12.15 8.12
N GLY A 48 -4.36 11.92 7.24
CA GLY A 48 -4.93 12.96 6.40
C GLY A 48 -3.91 13.56 5.44
N ASP A 49 -3.68 14.87 5.56
CA ASP A 49 -2.82 15.61 4.63
C ASP A 49 -1.33 15.63 5.00
N ASP A 50 -0.95 14.95 6.08
CA ASP A 50 0.46 14.91 6.51
C ASP A 50 1.24 13.88 5.67
N HIS A 51 1.52 14.25 4.43
CA HIS A 51 2.17 13.35 3.47
C HIS A 51 3.60 12.99 3.85
N ASP A 52 4.36 13.93 4.41
CA ASP A 52 5.75 13.66 4.80
C ASP A 52 5.80 12.61 5.90
N ARG A 53 4.91 12.71 6.89
CA ARG A 53 4.82 11.74 7.96
C ARG A 53 4.35 10.39 7.43
N ALA A 54 3.36 10.40 6.55
CA ALA A 54 2.85 9.18 5.92
C ALA A 54 3.95 8.46 5.15
N LEU A 55 4.74 9.17 4.35
CA LEU A 55 5.85 8.58 3.60
C LEU A 55 6.91 7.99 4.54
N ALA A 56 7.24 8.69 5.63
CA ALA A 56 8.20 8.20 6.60
C ALA A 56 7.74 6.88 7.23
N LEU A 57 6.45 6.79 7.59
CA LEU A 57 5.88 5.59 8.18
C LEU A 57 5.76 4.46 7.15
N CYS A 58 5.43 4.79 5.91
CA CYS A 58 5.39 3.80 4.82
C CYS A 58 6.75 3.15 4.60
N ARG A 59 7.83 3.92 4.66
CA ARG A 59 9.19 3.36 4.55
C ARG A 59 9.50 2.37 5.65
N ARG A 60 9.05 2.66 6.88
CA ARG A 60 9.23 1.74 8.00
C ARG A 60 8.43 0.46 7.80
N LEU A 61 7.20 0.59 7.31
CA LEU A 61 6.35 -0.55 7.04
C LEU A 61 6.94 -1.41 5.93
N LEU A 62 7.42 -0.77 4.86
CA LEU A 62 8.05 -1.46 3.73
C LEU A 62 9.28 -2.25 4.16
N ALA A 63 10.08 -1.71 5.07
CA ALA A 63 11.26 -2.39 5.59
C ALA A 63 10.93 -3.70 6.30
N MET A 64 9.72 -3.87 6.79
CA MET A 64 9.26 -5.09 7.45
C MET A 64 8.72 -6.13 6.47
N ALA A 65 8.48 -5.76 5.23
CA ALA A 65 7.89 -6.64 4.23
C ALA A 65 8.97 -7.47 3.52
N ASP A 66 8.58 -8.66 3.08
CA ASP A 66 9.45 -9.54 2.28
C ASP A 66 9.37 -9.17 0.81
N GLU A 67 8.20 -8.72 0.36
CA GLU A 67 7.94 -8.38 -1.03
C GLU A 67 7.07 -7.14 -1.13
N ILE A 68 7.15 -6.45 -2.25
CA ILE A 68 6.24 -5.37 -2.62
C ILE A 68 5.48 -5.78 -3.88
N TRP A 69 4.16 -5.69 -3.84
CA TRP A 69 3.30 -5.92 -5.00
C TRP A 69 2.66 -4.59 -5.39
N LEU A 70 2.78 -4.24 -6.68
CA LEU A 70 2.35 -2.95 -7.21
C LEU A 70 1.04 -3.12 -7.99
N PHE A 71 0.03 -2.34 -7.64
CA PHE A 71 -1.31 -2.41 -8.23
C PHE A 71 -1.75 -1.03 -8.73
N GLY A 72 -2.77 -1.04 -9.58
CA GLY A 72 -3.34 0.16 -10.16
C GLY A 72 -2.35 0.89 -11.06
N ASP A 73 -2.51 2.21 -11.20
CA ASP A 73 -1.66 3.02 -12.05
C ASP A 73 -0.42 3.53 -11.30
N TRP A 74 0.35 2.58 -10.75
CA TRP A 74 1.49 2.88 -9.88
C TRP A 74 2.60 3.65 -10.59
N ARG A 75 2.72 3.52 -11.92
CA ARG A 75 3.77 4.20 -12.70
C ARG A 75 3.61 5.72 -12.71
N HIS A 76 2.40 6.21 -12.45
CA HIS A 76 2.10 7.63 -12.36
C HIS A 76 1.97 8.14 -10.93
N SER A 77 2.40 7.34 -9.94
CA SER A 77 2.34 7.69 -8.52
C SER A 77 3.75 7.83 -7.96
N GLU A 78 4.10 9.03 -7.49
CA GLU A 78 5.39 9.26 -6.84
C GLU A 78 5.60 8.35 -5.64
N GLY A 79 4.57 8.15 -4.82
CA GLY A 79 4.64 7.29 -3.66
C GLY A 79 4.96 5.84 -4.04
N CYS A 80 4.26 5.30 -5.04
CA CYS A 80 4.50 3.94 -5.49
C CYS A 80 5.89 3.77 -6.12
N LEU A 81 6.34 4.75 -6.91
CA LEU A 81 7.68 4.71 -7.50
C LEU A 81 8.76 4.76 -6.44
N MET A 82 8.60 5.60 -5.43
CA MET A 82 9.52 5.68 -4.31
C MET A 82 9.57 4.35 -3.54
N GLU A 83 8.43 3.75 -3.28
CA GLU A 83 8.33 2.47 -2.58
C GLU A 83 8.99 1.34 -3.37
N ARG A 84 8.78 1.33 -4.70
CA ARG A 84 9.43 0.34 -5.56
C ARG A 84 10.95 0.42 -5.49
N ASP A 85 11.50 1.63 -5.41
CA ASP A 85 12.95 1.87 -5.46
C ASP A 85 13.64 1.68 -4.09
N GLU A 86 12.87 1.50 -3.03
CA GLU A 86 13.40 1.14 -1.72
C GLU A 86 13.75 -0.36 -1.68
#